data_9113f49b8d4157faf3fcd7e88edeb116
#
_entry.id   9113f49b8d4157faf3fcd7e88edeb116
#
_cell.length_a   1.000
_cell.length_b   1.000
_cell.length_c   1.000
_cell.angle_alpha   90.00
_cell.angle_beta   90.00
_cell.angle_gamma   90.00
#
_symmetry.space_group_name_H-M   'P 1'
#
loop_
_entity.id
_entity.type
_entity.pdbx_description
1 polymer ?
#
loop_
_entity_poly.entity_id
_entity_poly.type
_entity_poly.pdbx_seq_one_letter_code
_entity_poly.pdbx_strand_id
1 'polypeptide(L)'
;MKIRALLFDVNGTLIDIETDEWMEEAYRAIAHFLTYQGIALHRGEVRDLYFQIMKEQFAASAEAFPEFDVVAVWREVLHRCATDYTRSLGPEKLRQMPLFLAELQRGITRKRLMAFPQTEQILAQMKTRYRLAVVSDAQSAYGLPELRAVGLAGYFASIVISGDHGYRKPDPRLFQAALTELRVRPEEAIFVGNDRFRDVHGARQVGMKTILFCPQGNPGGPPETEPDYILYQYAELPRAIEFLAAGQR
;
A
#
# COMPACT_ATOMS: atom_id res chain seq x y z
N MET A 1 8.00 -23.73 17.93
CA MET A 1 6.64 -23.23 17.67
C MET A 1 6.32 -23.38 16.19
N LYS A 2 5.07 -23.54 15.75
CA LYS A 2 4.75 -23.83 14.34
C LYS A 2 4.31 -22.56 13.65
N ILE A 3 5.01 -22.16 12.57
CA ILE A 3 4.55 -21.06 11.70
C ILE A 3 3.24 -21.47 11.04
N ARG A 4 2.26 -20.57 11.04
CA ARG A 4 0.89 -20.77 10.55
C ARG A 4 0.47 -19.71 9.51
N ALA A 5 1.13 -18.54 9.51
CA ALA A 5 0.79 -17.45 8.61
C ALA A 5 2.03 -16.76 8.04
N LEU A 6 1.87 -16.24 6.82
CA LEU A 6 2.82 -15.35 6.17
C LEU A 6 2.09 -14.05 5.80
N LEU A 7 2.65 -12.93 6.23
CA LEU A 7 2.14 -11.61 5.91
C LEU A 7 3.13 -10.91 4.99
N PHE A 8 2.64 -10.16 4.03
CA PHE A 8 3.46 -9.53 3.00
C PHE A 8 3.16 -8.04 2.88
N ASP A 9 4.20 -7.24 2.73
CA ASP A 9 4.06 -5.95 2.05
C ASP A 9 3.79 -6.16 0.56
N VAL A 10 3.38 -5.09 -0.15
CA VAL A 10 3.00 -5.16 -1.57
C VAL A 10 4.03 -4.47 -2.45
N ASN A 11 4.17 -3.16 -2.32
CA ASN A 11 4.96 -2.34 -3.22
C ASN A 11 6.46 -2.50 -2.96
N GLY A 12 7.22 -2.94 -3.99
CA GLY A 12 8.63 -3.30 -3.81
C GLY A 12 8.86 -4.68 -3.18
N THR A 13 7.78 -5.38 -2.81
CA THR A 13 7.81 -6.73 -2.23
C THR A 13 7.14 -7.73 -3.18
N LEU A 14 5.82 -7.74 -3.28
CA LEU A 14 5.08 -8.63 -4.19
C LEU A 14 5.03 -8.07 -5.62
N ILE A 15 4.99 -6.75 -5.72
CA ILE A 15 4.78 -6.01 -6.96
C ILE A 15 5.96 -5.05 -7.19
N ASP A 16 6.56 -5.13 -8.38
CA ASP A 16 7.44 -4.10 -8.92
C ASP A 16 6.58 -3.02 -9.53
N ILE A 17 6.53 -1.87 -8.87
CA ILE A 17 5.72 -0.72 -9.26
C ILE A 17 6.58 0.53 -9.36
N GLU A 18 6.30 1.34 -10.39
CA GLU A 18 6.90 2.64 -10.55
C GLU A 18 5.82 3.69 -10.82
N THR A 19 5.85 4.77 -10.04
CA THR A 19 4.91 5.89 -10.16
C THR A 19 5.66 7.21 -10.17
N ASP A 20 5.07 8.19 -10.83
CA ASP A 20 5.57 9.56 -10.86
C ASP A 20 4.42 10.52 -10.50
N GLU A 21 4.27 10.77 -9.21
CA GLU A 21 3.19 11.62 -8.68
C GLU A 21 3.29 13.09 -9.13
N TRP A 22 4.42 13.51 -9.71
CA TRP A 22 4.64 14.85 -10.24
C TRP A 22 4.38 14.97 -11.74
N MET A 23 3.97 13.88 -12.40
CA MET A 23 3.72 13.83 -13.83
C MET A 23 2.69 14.89 -14.26
N GLU A 24 3.14 15.83 -15.06
CA GLU A 24 2.34 17.00 -15.49
C GLU A 24 1.11 16.58 -16.31
N GLU A 25 1.23 15.50 -17.07
CA GLU A 25 0.15 14.94 -17.88
C GLU A 25 -1.09 14.57 -17.04
N ALA A 26 -0.87 14.05 -15.84
CA ALA A 26 -1.97 13.70 -14.94
C ALA A 26 -2.77 14.95 -14.54
N TYR A 27 -2.08 15.99 -14.12
CA TYR A 27 -2.73 17.24 -13.72
C TYR A 27 -3.36 17.99 -14.89
N ARG A 28 -2.79 17.85 -16.12
CA ARG A 28 -3.41 18.38 -17.33
C ARG A 28 -4.73 17.68 -17.65
N ALA A 29 -4.75 16.34 -17.61
CA ALA A 29 -5.95 15.56 -17.85
C ALA A 29 -7.05 15.87 -16.81
N ILE A 30 -6.65 15.97 -15.54
CA ILE A 30 -7.54 16.33 -14.44
C ILE A 30 -8.09 17.76 -14.63
N ALA A 31 -7.26 18.74 -14.96
CA ALA A 31 -7.68 20.12 -15.21
C ALA A 31 -8.73 20.19 -16.33
N HIS A 32 -8.55 19.46 -17.45
CA HIS A 32 -9.54 19.38 -18.53
C HIS A 32 -10.84 18.75 -18.04
N PHE A 33 -10.77 17.67 -17.27
CA PHE A 33 -11.96 17.06 -16.69
C PHE A 33 -12.70 18.01 -15.73
N LEU A 34 -11.97 18.71 -14.85
CA LEU A 34 -12.53 19.69 -13.93
C LEU A 34 -13.19 20.85 -14.67
N THR A 35 -12.56 21.37 -15.75
CA THR A 35 -13.13 22.41 -16.63
C THR A 35 -14.48 21.95 -17.21
N TYR A 36 -14.56 20.72 -17.70
CA TYR A 36 -15.82 20.14 -18.18
C TYR A 36 -16.91 20.04 -17.06
N GLN A 37 -16.50 19.93 -15.80
CA GLN A 37 -17.39 19.94 -14.64
C GLN A 37 -17.65 21.36 -14.08
N GLY A 38 -17.21 22.42 -14.78
CA GLY A 38 -17.44 23.82 -14.42
C GLY A 38 -16.37 24.40 -13.49
N ILE A 39 -15.27 23.71 -13.24
CA ILE A 39 -14.15 24.18 -12.41
C ILE A 39 -12.96 24.53 -13.31
N ALA A 40 -12.73 25.82 -13.56
CA ALA A 40 -11.64 26.28 -14.41
C ALA A 40 -10.37 26.49 -13.58
N LEU A 41 -9.50 25.49 -13.53
CA LEU A 41 -8.18 25.54 -12.93
C LEU A 41 -7.11 25.18 -13.96
N HIS A 42 -5.98 25.88 -13.94
CA HIS A 42 -4.80 25.48 -14.67
C HIS A 42 -4.15 24.24 -14.03
N ARG A 43 -3.48 23.39 -14.84
CA ARG A 43 -2.84 22.15 -14.35
C ARG A 43 -1.92 22.35 -13.14
N GLY A 44 -1.17 23.46 -13.10
CA GLY A 44 -0.32 23.84 -11.96
C GLY A 44 -1.13 24.09 -10.69
N GLU A 45 -2.25 24.82 -10.81
CA GLU A 45 -3.15 25.09 -9.67
C GLU A 45 -3.77 23.81 -9.13
N VAL A 46 -4.18 22.88 -10.01
CA VAL A 46 -4.70 21.56 -9.61
C VAL A 46 -3.66 20.78 -8.83
N ARG A 47 -2.43 20.70 -9.35
CA ARG A 47 -1.31 20.02 -8.69
C ARG A 47 -1.01 20.63 -7.31
N ASP A 48 -0.85 21.95 -7.27
CA ASP A 48 -0.44 22.65 -6.05
C ASP A 48 -1.53 22.53 -4.97
N LEU A 49 -2.79 22.66 -5.35
CA LEU A 49 -3.93 22.47 -4.46
C LEU A 49 -4.03 21.02 -3.94
N TYR A 50 -3.81 20.02 -4.80
CA TYR A 50 -3.76 18.60 -4.40
C TYR A 50 -2.71 18.36 -3.32
N PHE A 51 -1.46 18.78 -3.54
CA PHE A 51 -0.40 18.61 -2.57
C PHE A 51 -0.58 19.46 -1.30
N GLN A 52 -1.18 20.63 -1.42
CA GLN A 52 -1.53 21.46 -0.27
C GLN A 52 -2.53 20.73 0.64
N ILE A 53 -3.65 20.24 0.08
CA ILE A 53 -4.69 19.53 0.86
C ILE A 53 -4.12 18.25 1.48
N MET A 54 -3.30 17.50 0.74
CA MET A 54 -2.61 16.33 1.28
C MET A 54 -1.76 16.69 2.51
N LYS A 55 -0.99 17.79 2.45
CA LYS A 55 -0.20 18.28 3.60
C LYS A 55 -1.09 18.71 4.75
N GLU A 56 -2.22 19.35 4.48
CA GLU A 56 -3.20 19.75 5.50
C GLU A 56 -3.77 18.50 6.23
N GLN A 57 -4.05 17.42 5.51
CA GLN A 57 -4.49 16.16 6.13
C GLN A 57 -3.41 15.58 7.05
N PHE A 58 -2.14 15.54 6.61
CA PHE A 58 -1.04 15.11 7.48
C PHE A 58 -0.90 15.97 8.73
N ALA A 59 -0.99 17.30 8.57
CA ALA A 59 -0.85 18.23 9.68
C ALA A 59 -2.04 18.17 10.67
N ALA A 60 -3.21 17.79 10.21
CA ALA A 60 -4.41 17.65 11.04
C ALA A 60 -4.48 16.29 11.77
N SER A 61 -3.65 15.33 11.39
CA SER A 61 -3.63 14.01 12.01
C SER A 61 -2.89 14.02 13.34
N ALA A 62 -3.44 13.33 14.35
CA ALA A 62 -2.78 13.07 15.62
C ALA A 62 -1.93 11.80 15.63
N GLU A 63 -1.89 11.05 14.53
CA GLU A 63 -1.17 9.79 14.40
C GLU A 63 0.34 10.00 14.31
N ALA A 64 1.14 9.11 14.92
CA ALA A 64 2.60 9.16 14.82
C ALA A 64 3.10 8.89 13.39
N PHE A 65 2.38 8.04 12.66
CA PHE A 65 2.65 7.68 11.27
C PHE A 65 1.38 7.88 10.44
N PRO A 66 0.99 9.12 10.15
CA PRO A 66 -0.27 9.39 9.48
C PRO A 66 -0.29 8.89 8.05
N GLU A 67 -1.46 8.43 7.60
CA GLU A 67 -1.78 8.17 6.21
C GLU A 67 -2.84 9.16 5.74
N PHE A 68 -2.72 9.66 4.52
CA PHE A 68 -3.74 10.53 3.94
C PHE A 68 -4.80 9.70 3.19
N ASP A 69 -5.93 10.31 2.91
CA ASP A 69 -6.99 9.74 2.06
C ASP A 69 -7.05 10.52 0.74
N VAL A 70 -6.59 9.90 -0.34
CA VAL A 70 -6.56 10.52 -1.67
C VAL A 70 -7.95 10.88 -2.18
N VAL A 71 -8.96 10.09 -1.85
CA VAL A 71 -10.35 10.37 -2.25
C VAL A 71 -10.87 11.59 -1.50
N ALA A 72 -10.52 11.72 -0.21
CA ALA A 72 -10.84 12.91 0.57
C ALA A 72 -10.07 14.15 0.07
N VAL A 73 -8.82 14.01 -0.39
CA VAL A 73 -8.09 15.12 -1.04
C VAL A 73 -8.87 15.62 -2.25
N TRP A 74 -9.26 14.72 -3.17
CA TRP A 74 -10.03 15.13 -4.36
C TRP A 74 -11.41 15.66 -4.03
N ARG A 75 -12.05 15.13 -2.99
CA ARG A 75 -13.33 15.67 -2.49
C ARG A 75 -13.18 17.10 -2.04
N GLU A 76 -12.11 17.41 -1.33
CA GLU A 76 -11.83 18.76 -0.83
C GLU A 76 -11.45 19.73 -1.98
N VAL A 77 -10.68 19.27 -3.00
CA VAL A 77 -10.45 20.05 -4.21
C VAL A 77 -11.78 20.45 -4.86
N LEU A 78 -12.67 19.49 -5.05
CA LEU A 78 -13.99 19.74 -5.63
C LEU A 78 -14.82 20.69 -4.76
N HIS A 79 -14.79 20.53 -3.44
CA HIS A 79 -15.52 21.39 -2.51
C HIS A 79 -15.03 22.86 -2.56
N ARG A 80 -13.73 23.08 -2.51
CA ARG A 80 -13.14 24.43 -2.53
C ARG A 80 -13.36 25.18 -3.85
N CYS A 81 -13.39 24.45 -4.95
CA CYS A 81 -13.42 25.04 -6.30
C CYS A 81 -14.78 24.92 -6.99
N ALA A 82 -15.80 24.36 -6.34
CA ALA A 82 -17.13 24.16 -6.92
C ALA A 82 -17.77 25.50 -7.32
N THR A 83 -18.24 25.58 -8.57
CA THR A 83 -19.10 26.65 -9.09
C THR A 83 -20.59 26.28 -8.87
N ASP A 84 -21.50 27.21 -9.19
CA ASP A 84 -22.93 26.90 -9.16
C ASP A 84 -23.30 25.78 -10.14
N TYR A 85 -22.66 25.76 -11.31
CA TYR A 85 -22.81 24.65 -12.24
C TYR A 85 -22.34 23.33 -11.65
N THR A 86 -21.15 23.30 -11.03
CA THR A 86 -20.64 22.10 -10.37
C THR A 86 -21.62 21.60 -9.30
N ARG A 87 -22.16 22.51 -8.47
CA ARG A 87 -23.13 22.19 -7.41
C ARG A 87 -24.48 21.69 -7.97
N SER A 88 -24.83 22.06 -9.19
CA SER A 88 -26.06 21.60 -9.87
C SER A 88 -25.94 20.19 -10.47
N LEU A 89 -24.75 19.59 -10.50
CA LEU A 89 -24.57 18.23 -10.97
C LEU A 89 -25.32 17.24 -10.08
N GLY A 90 -25.78 16.16 -10.67
CA GLY A 90 -26.52 15.13 -9.93
C GLY A 90 -25.69 14.54 -8.75
N PRO A 91 -26.37 14.25 -7.61
CA PRO A 91 -25.68 13.86 -6.38
C PRO A 91 -24.82 12.59 -6.54
N GLU A 92 -25.24 11.66 -7.38
CA GLU A 92 -24.46 10.45 -7.68
C GLU A 92 -23.12 10.80 -8.35
N LYS A 93 -23.15 11.70 -9.31
CA LYS A 93 -21.94 12.16 -10.00
C LYS A 93 -20.97 12.85 -9.03
N LEU A 94 -21.47 13.75 -8.19
CA LEU A 94 -20.65 14.43 -7.18
C LEU A 94 -20.01 13.46 -6.19
N ARG A 95 -20.71 12.39 -5.84
CA ARG A 95 -20.20 11.36 -4.93
C ARG A 95 -19.10 10.51 -5.56
N GLN A 96 -19.21 10.21 -6.88
CA GLN A 96 -18.25 9.35 -7.59
C GLN A 96 -17.01 10.11 -8.08
N MET A 97 -17.11 11.42 -8.32
CA MET A 97 -16.02 12.21 -8.88
C MET A 97 -14.69 12.13 -8.11
N PRO A 98 -14.66 12.18 -6.76
CA PRO A 98 -13.39 12.10 -6.02
C PRO A 98 -12.64 10.79 -6.27
N LEU A 99 -13.34 9.65 -6.27
CA LEU A 99 -12.74 8.34 -6.57
C LEU A 99 -12.26 8.28 -8.02
N PHE A 100 -13.07 8.75 -8.97
CA PHE A 100 -12.67 8.81 -10.39
C PHE A 100 -11.40 9.65 -10.59
N LEU A 101 -11.27 10.79 -9.91
CA LEU A 101 -10.08 11.64 -9.99
C LEU A 101 -8.84 10.94 -9.41
N ALA A 102 -9.00 10.23 -8.29
CA ALA A 102 -7.93 9.44 -7.70
C ALA A 102 -7.46 8.32 -8.64
N GLU A 103 -8.39 7.58 -9.23
CA GLU A 103 -8.10 6.50 -10.18
C GLU A 103 -7.48 7.04 -11.48
N LEU A 104 -7.98 8.16 -12.01
CA LEU A 104 -7.44 8.83 -13.19
C LEU A 104 -5.99 9.27 -12.94
N GLN A 105 -5.73 9.93 -11.81
CA GLN A 105 -4.38 10.32 -11.41
C GLN A 105 -3.47 9.10 -11.35
N ARG A 106 -3.88 8.05 -10.62
CA ARG A 106 -3.09 6.83 -10.47
C ARG A 106 -2.84 6.12 -11.80
N GLY A 107 -3.86 6.05 -12.66
CA GLY A 107 -3.75 5.42 -13.98
C GLY A 107 -2.74 6.11 -14.91
N ILE A 108 -2.59 7.44 -14.79
CA ILE A 108 -1.63 8.21 -15.60
C ILE A 108 -0.23 8.19 -14.96
N THR A 109 -0.13 8.35 -13.63
CA THR A 109 1.16 8.45 -12.94
C THR A 109 1.88 7.11 -12.78
N ARG A 110 1.18 5.99 -12.93
CA ARG A 110 1.75 4.65 -12.82
C ARG A 110 2.43 4.23 -14.13
N LYS A 111 3.77 4.20 -14.12
CA LYS A 111 4.61 3.84 -15.28
C LYS A 111 4.80 2.34 -15.45
N ARG A 112 4.84 1.59 -14.32
CA ARG A 112 5.04 0.14 -14.30
C ARG A 112 4.19 -0.50 -13.21
N LEU A 113 3.66 -1.68 -13.52
CA LEU A 113 2.98 -2.56 -12.55
C LEU A 113 3.14 -4.00 -12.99
N MET A 114 3.90 -4.80 -12.26
CA MET A 114 4.08 -6.22 -12.52
C MET A 114 4.42 -6.97 -11.22
N ALA A 115 4.04 -8.24 -11.13
CA ALA A 115 4.52 -9.07 -10.03
C ALA A 115 6.02 -9.33 -10.17
N PHE A 116 6.74 -9.44 -9.07
CA PHE A 116 8.13 -9.93 -9.10
C PHE A 116 8.17 -11.36 -9.66
N PRO A 117 9.28 -11.76 -10.32
CA PRO A 117 9.41 -13.13 -10.86
C PRO A 117 9.09 -14.19 -9.81
N GLN A 118 8.36 -15.22 -10.19
CA GLN A 118 7.97 -16.38 -9.38
C GLN A 118 7.03 -16.09 -8.19
N THR A 119 6.63 -14.84 -7.95
CA THR A 119 5.74 -14.48 -6.82
C THR A 119 4.46 -15.32 -6.85
N GLU A 120 3.77 -15.37 -7.97
CA GLU A 120 2.51 -16.12 -8.09
C GLU A 120 2.68 -17.60 -7.78
N GLN A 121 3.70 -18.24 -8.37
CA GLN A 121 4.00 -19.66 -8.15
C GLN A 121 4.26 -19.94 -6.67
N ILE A 122 5.06 -19.11 -6.02
CA ILE A 122 5.42 -19.28 -4.60
C ILE A 122 4.22 -19.01 -3.70
N LEU A 123 3.39 -17.98 -3.96
CA LEU A 123 2.17 -17.75 -3.20
C LEU A 123 1.19 -18.92 -3.31
N ALA A 124 1.02 -19.48 -4.52
CA ALA A 124 0.19 -20.68 -4.73
C ALA A 124 0.69 -21.86 -3.88
N GLN A 125 2.00 -22.11 -3.86
CA GLN A 125 2.61 -23.14 -3.02
C GLN A 125 2.42 -22.85 -1.51
N MET A 126 2.67 -21.61 -1.07
CA MET A 126 2.57 -21.26 0.35
C MET A 126 1.15 -21.32 0.88
N LYS A 127 0.16 -20.92 0.07
CA LYS A 127 -1.27 -20.97 0.44
C LYS A 127 -1.77 -22.36 0.83
N THR A 128 -1.11 -23.44 0.36
CA THR A 128 -1.48 -24.80 0.75
C THR A 128 -1.10 -25.17 2.18
N ARG A 129 -0.17 -24.42 2.80
CA ARG A 129 0.40 -24.71 4.12
C ARG A 129 0.17 -23.59 5.13
N TYR A 130 0.05 -22.34 4.67
CA TYR A 130 -0.02 -21.14 5.49
C TYR A 130 -1.25 -20.28 5.14
N ARG A 131 -1.76 -19.53 6.10
CA ARG A 131 -2.68 -18.44 5.84
C ARG A 131 -1.87 -17.25 5.34
N LEU A 132 -2.29 -16.65 4.24
CA LEU A 132 -1.59 -15.51 3.65
C LEU A 132 -2.39 -14.22 3.88
N ALA A 133 -1.68 -13.13 4.23
CA ALA A 133 -2.25 -11.81 4.33
C ALA A 133 -1.33 -10.75 3.71
N VAL A 134 -1.92 -9.60 3.44
CA VAL A 134 -1.22 -8.38 3.02
C VAL A 134 -1.34 -7.33 4.12
N VAL A 135 -0.25 -6.59 4.37
CA VAL A 135 -0.24 -5.33 5.14
C VAL A 135 0.55 -4.30 4.35
N SER A 136 -0.14 -3.37 3.70
CA SER A 136 0.45 -2.46 2.72
C SER A 136 0.21 -1.00 3.06
N ASP A 137 1.27 -0.18 2.93
CA ASP A 137 1.13 1.27 2.87
C ASP A 137 0.69 1.65 1.45
N ALA A 138 -0.60 1.88 1.30
CA ALA A 138 -1.24 2.23 0.03
C ALA A 138 -2.55 2.97 0.26
N GLN A 139 -3.04 3.63 -0.77
CA GLN A 139 -4.39 4.17 -0.78
C GLN A 139 -5.41 3.08 -1.12
N SER A 140 -6.56 3.11 -0.46
CA SER A 140 -7.64 2.12 -0.68
C SER A 140 -8.12 2.10 -2.14
N ALA A 141 -8.10 3.27 -2.79
CA ALA A 141 -8.44 3.42 -4.22
C ALA A 141 -7.47 2.66 -5.16
N TYR A 142 -6.25 2.31 -4.70
CA TYR A 142 -5.20 1.72 -5.55
C TYR A 142 -4.83 0.29 -5.15
N GLY A 143 -4.60 0.04 -3.86
CA GLY A 143 -3.93 -1.16 -3.37
C GLY A 143 -4.60 -2.46 -3.80
N LEU A 144 -5.90 -2.61 -3.54
CA LEU A 144 -6.65 -3.79 -3.95
C LEU A 144 -6.83 -3.89 -5.47
N PRO A 145 -7.17 -2.81 -6.23
CA PRO A 145 -7.18 -2.83 -7.68
C PRO A 145 -5.85 -3.26 -8.30
N GLU A 146 -4.71 -2.81 -7.78
CA GLU A 146 -3.38 -3.16 -8.27
C GLU A 146 -3.03 -4.63 -8.01
N LEU A 147 -3.34 -5.16 -6.81
CA LEU A 147 -3.23 -6.58 -6.52
C LEU A 147 -4.09 -7.45 -7.43
N ARG A 148 -5.31 -7.00 -7.77
CA ARG A 148 -6.19 -7.68 -8.73
C ARG A 148 -5.62 -7.66 -10.14
N ALA A 149 -5.10 -6.50 -10.56
CA ALA A 149 -4.54 -6.31 -11.91
C ALA A 149 -3.35 -7.24 -12.21
N VAL A 150 -2.55 -7.57 -11.18
CA VAL A 150 -1.43 -8.53 -11.30
C VAL A 150 -1.82 -9.96 -10.93
N GLY A 151 -3.10 -10.25 -10.68
CA GLY A 151 -3.61 -11.59 -10.40
C GLY A 151 -3.33 -12.12 -8.99
N LEU A 152 -2.81 -11.31 -8.07
CA LEU A 152 -2.36 -11.80 -6.76
C LEU A 152 -3.42 -11.74 -5.66
N ALA A 153 -4.48 -10.92 -5.79
CA ALA A 153 -5.44 -10.68 -4.71
C ALA A 153 -6.10 -11.98 -4.16
N GLY A 154 -6.36 -12.96 -5.03
CA GLY A 154 -7.03 -14.22 -4.67
C GLY A 154 -6.21 -15.16 -3.77
N TYR A 155 -4.93 -14.88 -3.55
CA TYR A 155 -4.09 -15.69 -2.67
C TYR A 155 -4.28 -15.36 -1.19
N PHE A 156 -4.75 -14.17 -0.85
CA PHE A 156 -4.78 -13.64 0.50
C PHE A 156 -6.13 -13.83 1.17
N ALA A 157 -6.10 -14.27 2.43
CA ALA A 157 -7.28 -14.40 3.29
C ALA A 157 -7.62 -13.06 3.98
N SER A 158 -6.65 -12.14 4.07
CA SER A 158 -6.79 -10.80 4.64
C SER A 158 -5.95 -9.81 3.83
N ILE A 159 -6.47 -8.60 3.60
CA ILE A 159 -5.77 -7.52 2.91
C ILE A 159 -6.00 -6.24 3.72
N VAL A 160 -4.97 -5.82 4.45
CA VAL A 160 -4.97 -4.60 5.28
C VAL A 160 -4.22 -3.51 4.53
N ILE A 161 -4.90 -2.39 4.27
CA ILE A 161 -4.37 -1.23 3.54
C ILE A 161 -4.40 -0.01 4.45
N SER A 162 -3.28 0.71 4.60
CA SER A 162 -3.14 1.87 5.50
C SER A 162 -4.16 2.98 5.25
N GLY A 163 -4.54 3.21 4.00
CA GLY A 163 -5.56 4.19 3.61
C GLY A 163 -6.94 3.97 4.22
N ASP A 164 -7.28 2.72 4.62
CA ASP A 164 -8.52 2.40 5.33
C ASP A 164 -8.47 2.73 6.82
N HIS A 165 -7.27 2.99 7.36
CA HIS A 165 -7.02 3.15 8.80
C HIS A 165 -6.58 4.57 9.19
N GLY A 166 -6.08 5.39 8.27
CA GLY A 166 -5.55 6.72 8.52
C GLY A 166 -4.15 6.75 9.14
N TYR A 167 -3.50 5.60 9.28
CA TYR A 167 -2.12 5.46 9.73
C TYR A 167 -1.41 4.34 8.95
N ARG A 168 -0.09 4.39 8.88
CA ARG A 168 0.74 3.47 8.10
C ARG A 168 1.83 2.80 8.92
N LYS A 169 2.49 1.80 8.36
CA LYS A 169 3.66 1.15 8.97
C LYS A 169 4.74 2.19 9.30
N PRO A 170 5.46 2.05 10.41
CA PRO A 170 5.58 0.87 11.27
C PRO A 170 4.55 0.78 12.41
N ASP A 171 3.38 1.44 12.31
CA ASP A 171 2.38 1.37 13.35
C ASP A 171 1.96 -0.08 13.62
N PRO A 172 2.10 -0.59 14.85
CA PRO A 172 1.81 -1.98 15.19
C PRO A 172 0.36 -2.39 14.96
N ARG A 173 -0.58 -1.44 14.95
CA ARG A 173 -2.01 -1.71 14.77
C ARG A 173 -2.33 -2.35 13.42
N LEU A 174 -1.60 -1.99 12.34
CA LEU A 174 -1.80 -2.61 11.02
C LEU A 174 -1.43 -4.11 11.01
N PHE A 175 -0.32 -4.45 11.64
CA PHE A 175 0.10 -5.86 11.77
C PHE A 175 -0.88 -6.64 12.64
N GLN A 176 -1.31 -6.05 13.77
CA GLN A 176 -2.29 -6.65 14.68
C GLN A 176 -3.65 -6.89 14.01
N ALA A 177 -4.10 -5.97 13.13
CA ALA A 177 -5.33 -6.15 12.36
C ALA A 177 -5.26 -7.42 11.50
N ALA A 178 -4.19 -7.58 10.71
CA ALA A 178 -4.00 -8.77 9.87
C ALA A 178 -3.88 -10.06 10.70
N LEU A 179 -3.13 -10.04 11.80
CA LEU A 179 -2.99 -11.19 12.71
C LEU A 179 -4.34 -11.60 13.31
N THR A 180 -5.18 -10.62 13.69
CA THR A 180 -6.51 -10.84 14.25
C THR A 180 -7.43 -11.48 13.21
N GLU A 181 -7.47 -10.97 11.98
CA GLU A 181 -8.26 -11.55 10.89
C GLU A 181 -7.82 -12.97 10.55
N LEU A 182 -6.51 -13.23 10.55
CA LEU A 182 -5.96 -14.57 10.35
C LEU A 182 -6.12 -15.48 11.56
N ARG A 183 -6.49 -14.98 12.75
CA ARG A 183 -6.58 -15.72 14.01
C ARG A 183 -5.30 -16.48 14.33
N VAL A 184 -4.17 -15.78 14.27
CA VAL A 184 -2.84 -16.31 14.62
C VAL A 184 -2.16 -15.38 15.59
N ARG A 185 -1.27 -15.93 16.42
CA ARG A 185 -0.43 -15.16 17.31
C ARG A 185 0.78 -14.61 16.55
N PRO A 186 1.37 -13.48 16.96
CA PRO A 186 2.52 -12.88 16.26
C PRO A 186 3.68 -13.86 16.05
N GLU A 187 4.01 -14.64 17.06
CA GLU A 187 5.09 -15.63 17.02
C GLU A 187 4.82 -16.82 16.09
N GLU A 188 3.58 -17.02 15.63
CA GLU A 188 3.18 -18.02 14.64
C GLU A 188 3.21 -17.47 13.21
N ALA A 189 3.66 -16.22 13.02
CA ALA A 189 3.65 -15.52 11.75
C ALA A 189 5.04 -15.00 11.35
N ILE A 190 5.27 -14.94 10.04
CA ILE A 190 6.44 -14.29 9.43
C ILE A 190 5.94 -13.14 8.58
N PHE A 191 6.58 -11.98 8.71
CA PHE A 191 6.37 -10.84 7.82
C PHE A 191 7.46 -10.79 6.76
N VAL A 192 7.08 -10.58 5.50
CA VAL A 192 7.98 -10.42 4.36
C VAL A 192 7.77 -9.02 3.79
N GLY A 193 8.80 -8.20 3.78
CA GLY A 193 8.74 -6.84 3.25
C GLY A 193 10.09 -6.34 2.76
N ASN A 194 10.14 -5.15 2.15
CA ASN A 194 11.35 -4.59 1.55
C ASN A 194 11.91 -3.38 2.32
N ASP A 195 11.19 -2.87 3.29
CA ASP A 195 11.59 -1.70 4.06
C ASP A 195 11.98 -2.08 5.49
N ARG A 196 13.22 -1.73 5.88
CA ARG A 196 13.75 -2.08 7.20
C ARG A 196 13.00 -1.43 8.34
N PHE A 197 12.59 -0.18 8.20
CA PHE A 197 11.88 0.52 9.27
C PHE A 197 10.38 0.19 9.27
N ARG A 198 9.72 0.33 8.13
CA ARG A 198 8.28 0.13 8.05
C ARG A 198 7.90 -1.33 8.25
N ASP A 199 8.63 -2.26 7.60
CA ASP A 199 8.28 -3.67 7.59
C ASP A 199 8.98 -4.46 8.70
N VAL A 200 10.33 -4.44 8.70
CA VAL A 200 11.10 -5.26 9.64
C VAL A 200 10.91 -4.78 11.08
N HIS A 201 11.18 -3.50 11.35
CA HIS A 201 11.00 -2.95 12.69
C HIS A 201 9.52 -3.00 13.12
N GLY A 202 8.58 -2.61 12.25
CA GLY A 202 7.15 -2.63 12.56
C GLY A 202 6.63 -4.02 12.93
N ALA A 203 6.97 -5.05 12.16
CA ALA A 203 6.57 -6.43 12.44
C ALA A 203 7.24 -6.99 13.72
N ARG A 204 8.49 -6.63 13.98
CA ARG A 204 9.20 -7.04 15.21
C ARG A 204 8.60 -6.43 16.48
N GLN A 205 8.07 -5.20 16.42
CA GLN A 205 7.38 -4.58 17.57
C GLN A 205 6.20 -5.40 18.06
N VAL A 206 5.52 -6.14 17.18
CA VAL A 206 4.42 -7.03 17.57
C VAL A 206 4.86 -8.46 17.87
N GLY A 207 6.15 -8.79 17.72
CA GLY A 207 6.71 -10.11 18.03
C GLY A 207 6.73 -11.11 16.87
N MET A 208 6.57 -10.64 15.63
CA MET A 208 6.69 -11.48 14.44
C MET A 208 8.16 -11.73 14.08
N LYS A 209 8.41 -12.84 13.38
CA LYS A 209 9.64 -13.05 12.60
C LYS A 209 9.59 -12.26 11.31
N THR A 210 10.76 -11.87 10.79
CA THR A 210 10.87 -10.98 9.65
C THR A 210 11.81 -11.52 8.57
N ILE A 211 11.39 -11.35 7.32
CA ILE A 211 12.19 -11.58 6.12
C ILE A 211 12.25 -10.26 5.33
N LEU A 212 13.46 -9.77 5.10
CA LEU A 212 13.68 -8.62 4.22
C LEU A 212 13.84 -9.11 2.78
N PHE A 213 12.95 -8.69 1.89
CA PHE A 213 13.08 -8.93 0.45
C PHE A 213 13.95 -7.84 -0.18
N CYS A 214 15.08 -8.23 -0.76
CA CYS A 214 16.11 -7.33 -1.28
C CYS A 214 16.64 -7.78 -2.64
N PRO A 215 15.84 -7.73 -3.71
CA PRO A 215 16.20 -8.28 -5.03
C PRO A 215 17.42 -7.58 -5.67
N GLN A 216 17.73 -6.36 -5.24
CA GLN A 216 18.88 -5.59 -5.75
C GLN A 216 20.20 -5.83 -5.00
N GLY A 217 20.19 -6.67 -3.96
CA GLY A 217 21.41 -7.14 -3.31
C GLY A 217 22.12 -6.16 -2.39
N ASN A 218 21.48 -5.09 -1.93
CA ASN A 218 22.07 -4.17 -0.95
C ASN A 218 21.17 -3.99 0.28
N PRO A 219 21.23 -4.89 1.26
CA PRO A 219 20.33 -4.86 2.43
C PRO A 219 20.80 -3.88 3.54
N GLY A 220 21.63 -2.88 3.24
CA GLY A 220 22.15 -1.92 4.20
C GLY A 220 21.07 -1.30 5.11
N GLY A 221 21.45 -0.94 6.36
CA GLY A 221 20.55 -0.30 7.32
C GLY A 221 21.05 -0.42 8.76
N PRO A 222 20.43 0.29 9.72
CA PRO A 222 20.85 0.28 11.10
C PRO A 222 20.57 -1.08 11.77
N PRO A 223 21.41 -1.50 12.74
CA PRO A 223 21.34 -2.82 13.39
C PRO A 223 19.99 -3.11 14.06
N GLU A 224 19.32 -2.10 14.61
CA GLU A 224 18.02 -2.23 15.27
C GLU A 224 16.89 -2.65 14.32
N THR A 225 17.13 -2.53 13.02
CA THR A 225 16.19 -2.96 11.97
C THR A 225 16.67 -4.21 11.23
N GLU A 226 17.55 -5.01 11.85
CA GLU A 226 18.08 -6.22 11.23
C GLU A 226 17.00 -7.30 11.13
N PRO A 227 16.75 -7.86 9.90
CA PRO A 227 15.76 -8.92 9.72
C PRO A 227 16.28 -10.26 10.23
N ASP A 228 15.37 -11.19 10.53
CA ASP A 228 15.74 -12.58 10.88
C ASP A 228 16.29 -13.36 9.66
N TYR A 229 15.94 -12.94 8.43
CA TYR A 229 16.44 -13.51 7.16
C TYR A 229 16.41 -12.46 6.04
N ILE A 230 17.31 -12.58 5.08
CA ILE A 230 17.33 -11.75 3.87
C ILE A 230 17.04 -12.64 2.66
N LEU A 231 16.06 -12.22 1.86
CA LEU A 231 15.58 -12.93 0.69
C LEU A 231 15.93 -12.12 -0.57
N TYR A 232 16.62 -12.72 -1.51
CA TYR A 232 16.97 -12.06 -2.77
C TYR A 232 16.07 -12.47 -3.94
N GLN A 233 15.48 -13.65 -3.86
CA GLN A 233 14.57 -14.19 -4.88
C GLN A 233 13.44 -14.97 -4.22
N TYR A 234 12.23 -14.89 -4.78
CA TYR A 234 11.09 -15.60 -4.20
C TYR A 234 11.24 -17.11 -4.14
N ALA A 235 12.00 -17.72 -5.08
CA ALA A 235 12.31 -19.15 -5.04
C ALA A 235 12.93 -19.62 -3.71
N GLU A 236 13.60 -18.75 -2.98
CA GLU A 236 14.25 -19.05 -1.70
C GLU A 236 13.29 -19.00 -0.50
N LEU A 237 12.07 -18.44 -0.65
CA LEU A 237 11.14 -18.24 0.45
C LEU A 237 10.80 -19.53 1.21
N PRO A 238 10.55 -20.69 0.58
CA PRO A 238 10.31 -21.93 1.30
C PRO A 238 11.46 -22.29 2.26
N ARG A 239 12.71 -22.15 1.80
CA ARG A 239 13.91 -22.45 2.59
C ARG A 239 14.08 -21.44 3.74
N ALA A 240 13.82 -20.16 3.49
CA ALA A 240 13.85 -19.13 4.54
C ALA A 240 12.87 -19.41 5.67
N ILE A 241 11.64 -19.83 5.32
CA ILE A 241 10.61 -20.20 6.30
C ILE A 241 11.04 -21.43 7.11
N GLU A 242 11.60 -22.47 6.46
CA GLU A 242 12.11 -23.67 7.14
C GLU A 242 13.24 -23.34 8.10
N PHE A 243 14.18 -22.49 7.71
CA PHE A 243 15.27 -22.00 8.56
C PHE A 243 14.74 -21.30 9.81
N LEU A 244 13.79 -20.36 9.64
CA LEU A 244 13.21 -19.61 10.76
C LEU A 244 12.35 -20.51 11.68
N ALA A 245 11.69 -21.53 11.14
CA ALA A 245 10.92 -22.49 11.91
C ALA A 245 11.83 -23.45 12.72
N ALA A 246 13.01 -23.82 12.20
CA ALA A 246 13.96 -24.73 12.83
C ALA A 246 14.74 -24.07 13.97
N GLY A 247 15.09 -22.80 13.86
CA GLY A 247 15.84 -22.02 14.86
C GLY A 247 15.06 -21.75 16.17
N GLN A 248 13.85 -22.28 16.30
CA GLN A 248 12.99 -22.20 17.50
C GLN A 248 13.00 -23.50 18.35
N ARG A 249 13.95 -24.41 18.12
CA ARG A 249 14.12 -25.65 18.93
C ARG A 249 15.14 -25.44 20.05
#